data_7e8e399ea705089a5a3bb7e8fc6296e0
#
_entry.id   7e8e399ea705089a5a3bb7e8fc6296e0
#
_cell.length_a   1.000
_cell.length_b   1.000
_cell.length_c   1.000
_cell.angle_alpha   90.00
_cell.angle_beta   90.00
_cell.angle_gamma   90.00
#
_symmetry.space_group_name_H-M   'P 1'
#
loop_
_entity.id
_entity.type
_entity.pdbx_description
1 polymer ?
#
loop_
_entity_poly.entity_id
_entity_poly.type
_entity_poly.pdbx_seq_one_letter_code
_entity_poly.pdbx_strand_id
1 'polypeptide(L)'
;MSRTERAKLGRQEIIQNIMDAAIIEFSQHGFIGASTQAIAERAGLKKSQLHYYIEDKEALYSKVLGKVLNAWADFFSFDETPGSEPAEELKKFIEMKLDYALDHPQLSRIFTMEILSGGARLEEYWPQAIAATMRKVERINRWAEEGKLRAPDGRLLIMHIWALTQYYSDYTLQAEKLMDGPLTDPEVRQKILHELTTFILQGCGICCGISSPAL
;
A
#
# COMPACT_ATOMS: atom_id res chain seq x y z
N MET A 1 -11.38 9.91 34.38
CA MET A 1 -11.03 10.72 33.20
C MET A 1 -11.30 12.19 33.49
N SER A 2 -10.29 13.03 33.39
CA SER A 2 -10.41 14.47 33.62
C SER A 2 -11.19 15.17 32.50
N ARG A 3 -11.67 16.39 32.72
CA ARG A 3 -12.35 17.22 31.72
C ARG A 3 -11.42 17.47 30.49
N THR A 4 -10.13 17.65 30.76
CA THR A 4 -9.10 17.88 29.73
C THR A 4 -8.87 16.63 28.86
N GLU A 5 -8.87 15.44 29.45
CA GLU A 5 -8.74 14.17 28.72
C GLU A 5 -9.93 13.93 27.80
N ARG A 6 -11.16 14.20 28.25
CA ARG A 6 -12.36 14.10 27.41
C ARG A 6 -12.35 15.06 26.25
N ALA A 7 -11.92 16.31 26.45
CA ALA A 7 -11.79 17.28 25.37
C ALA A 7 -10.73 16.88 24.35
N LYS A 8 -9.60 16.32 24.79
CA LYS A 8 -8.54 15.81 23.91
C LYS A 8 -9.02 14.62 23.07
N LEU A 9 -9.74 13.69 23.69
CA LEU A 9 -10.32 12.53 22.98
C LEU A 9 -11.35 12.97 21.93
N GLY A 10 -12.26 13.88 22.26
CA GLY A 10 -13.22 14.40 21.30
C GLY A 10 -12.57 15.12 20.12
N ARG A 11 -11.45 15.85 20.35
CA ARG A 11 -10.69 16.48 19.26
C ARG A 11 -10.01 15.43 18.35
N GLN A 12 -9.45 14.37 18.94
CA GLN A 12 -8.82 13.30 18.17
C GLN A 12 -9.84 12.55 17.30
N GLU A 13 -11.02 12.29 17.84
CA GLU A 13 -12.13 11.68 17.10
C GLU A 13 -12.56 12.53 15.90
N ILE A 14 -12.69 13.83 16.07
CA ILE A 14 -13.02 14.75 14.97
C ILE A 14 -11.93 14.72 13.90
N ILE A 15 -10.65 14.75 14.28
CA ILE A 15 -9.53 14.68 13.35
C ILE A 15 -9.56 13.36 12.57
N GLN A 16 -9.84 12.24 13.23
CA GLN A 16 -9.96 10.94 12.58
C GLN A 16 -11.11 10.93 11.57
N ASN A 17 -12.29 11.44 11.94
CA ASN A 17 -13.44 11.55 11.04
C ASN A 17 -13.12 12.41 9.80
N ILE A 18 -12.35 13.50 9.97
CA ILE A 18 -11.89 14.33 8.86
C ILE A 18 -10.93 13.53 7.94
N MET A 19 -9.99 12.78 8.52
CA MET A 19 -9.06 11.96 7.75
C MET A 19 -9.80 10.88 6.95
N ASP A 20 -10.75 10.19 7.56
CA ASP A 20 -11.52 9.14 6.89
C ASP A 20 -12.39 9.71 5.77
N ALA A 21 -13.03 10.85 6.01
CA ALA A 21 -13.78 11.59 4.99
C ALA A 21 -12.89 12.06 3.83
N ALA A 22 -11.68 12.54 4.14
CA ALA A 22 -10.71 12.99 3.15
C ALA A 22 -10.19 11.82 2.29
N ILE A 23 -9.89 10.66 2.90
CA ILE A 23 -9.47 9.46 2.18
C ILE A 23 -10.53 9.04 1.16
N ILE A 24 -11.81 9.01 1.56
CA ILE A 24 -12.91 8.68 0.66
C ILE A 24 -12.99 9.68 -0.49
N GLU A 25 -13.01 10.96 -0.19
CA GLU A 25 -13.16 12.02 -1.20
C GLU A 25 -11.98 12.05 -2.17
N PHE A 26 -10.74 12.00 -1.66
CA PHE A 26 -9.55 11.99 -2.50
C PHE A 26 -9.41 10.71 -3.34
N SER A 27 -9.82 9.56 -2.82
CA SER A 27 -9.77 8.31 -3.57
C SER A 27 -10.76 8.26 -4.74
N GLN A 28 -11.82 9.05 -4.69
CA GLN A 28 -12.85 9.13 -5.73
C GLN A 28 -12.57 10.21 -6.77
N HIS A 29 -12.03 11.34 -6.33
CA HIS A 29 -11.95 12.56 -7.16
C HIS A 29 -10.53 13.09 -7.38
N GLY A 30 -9.52 12.45 -6.79
CA GLY A 30 -8.15 12.95 -6.78
C GLY A 30 -7.99 14.27 -6.05
N PHE A 31 -6.80 14.85 -6.06
CA PHE A 31 -6.56 16.13 -5.41
C PHE A 31 -7.39 17.27 -6.07
N ILE A 32 -7.38 17.35 -7.39
CA ILE A 32 -8.00 18.47 -8.11
C ILE A 32 -9.53 18.47 -7.95
N GLY A 33 -10.17 17.30 -8.12
CA GLY A 33 -11.63 17.16 -8.10
C GLY A 33 -12.26 17.14 -6.71
N ALA A 34 -11.47 16.85 -5.67
CA ALA A 34 -11.97 16.75 -4.31
C ALA A 34 -12.41 18.10 -3.73
N SER A 35 -13.50 18.08 -2.97
CA SER A 35 -14.14 19.25 -2.37
C SER A 35 -14.01 19.27 -0.85
N THR A 36 -13.46 20.36 -0.29
CA THR A 36 -13.44 20.57 1.17
C THR A 36 -14.84 20.66 1.77
N GLN A 37 -15.83 21.08 0.99
CA GLN A 37 -17.23 21.06 1.41
C GLN A 37 -17.74 19.63 1.59
N ALA A 38 -17.48 18.75 0.62
CA ALA A 38 -17.86 17.34 0.70
C ALA A 38 -17.15 16.61 1.84
N ILE A 39 -15.85 16.91 2.06
CA ILE A 39 -15.10 16.37 3.20
C ILE A 39 -15.74 16.81 4.53
N ALA A 40 -16.08 18.09 4.68
CA ALA A 40 -16.73 18.59 5.90
C ALA A 40 -18.06 17.90 6.15
N GLU A 41 -18.93 17.83 5.16
CA GLU A 41 -20.24 17.18 5.25
C GLU A 41 -20.13 15.71 5.65
N ARG A 42 -19.22 14.97 5.02
CA ARG A 42 -18.96 13.56 5.33
C ARG A 42 -18.41 13.36 6.75
N ALA A 43 -17.61 14.31 7.24
CA ALA A 43 -17.09 14.31 8.61
C ALA A 43 -18.11 14.79 9.64
N GLY A 44 -19.35 15.14 9.26
CA GLY A 44 -20.37 15.67 10.16
C GLY A 44 -20.11 17.12 10.61
N LEU A 45 -19.36 17.90 9.82
CA LEU A 45 -18.94 19.26 10.14
C LEU A 45 -19.50 20.28 9.12
N LYS A 46 -19.62 21.54 9.56
CA LYS A 46 -19.74 22.67 8.63
C LYS A 46 -18.36 22.98 8.04
N LYS A 47 -18.31 23.54 6.83
CA LYS A 47 -17.04 23.92 6.19
C LYS A 47 -16.18 24.85 7.06
N SER A 48 -16.82 25.80 7.75
CA SER A 48 -16.12 26.70 8.69
C SER A 48 -15.48 25.99 9.88
N GLN A 49 -16.09 24.88 10.35
CA GLN A 49 -15.53 24.05 11.40
C GLN A 49 -14.36 23.20 10.87
N LEU A 50 -14.43 22.69 9.65
CA LEU A 50 -13.32 21.97 9.03
C LEU A 50 -12.05 22.83 9.01
N HIS A 51 -12.14 24.10 8.58
CA HIS A 51 -11.00 25.03 8.54
C HIS A 51 -10.38 25.35 9.91
N TYR A 52 -11.04 25.00 11.00
CA TYR A 52 -10.42 25.07 12.33
C TYR A 52 -9.45 23.90 12.60
N TYR A 53 -9.66 22.75 11.92
CA TYR A 53 -8.86 21.54 12.11
C TYR A 53 -7.80 21.33 11.05
N ILE A 54 -7.99 21.89 9.85
CA ILE A 54 -7.06 21.80 8.73
C ILE A 54 -6.62 23.21 8.31
N GLU A 55 -5.41 23.33 7.88
CA GLU A 55 -4.89 24.57 7.30
C GLU A 55 -5.56 24.86 5.96
N ASP A 56 -5.40 23.91 5.02
CA ASP A 56 -6.03 23.93 3.70
C ASP A 56 -6.18 22.50 3.14
N LYS A 57 -6.65 22.40 1.89
CA LYS A 57 -6.82 21.13 1.19
C LYS A 57 -5.47 20.46 0.89
N GLU A 58 -4.45 21.24 0.57
CA GLU A 58 -3.10 20.78 0.28
C GLU A 58 -2.48 20.09 1.51
N ALA A 59 -2.51 20.76 2.67
CA ALA A 59 -2.00 20.21 3.92
C ALA A 59 -2.75 18.94 4.35
N LEU A 60 -4.08 18.89 4.12
CA LEU A 60 -4.86 17.68 4.40
C LEU A 60 -4.48 16.52 3.47
N TYR A 61 -4.29 16.81 2.17
CA TYR A 61 -3.88 15.81 1.18
C TYR A 61 -2.48 15.27 1.47
N SER A 62 -1.52 16.13 1.82
CA SER A 62 -0.18 15.74 2.23
C SER A 62 -0.19 14.82 3.46
N LYS A 63 -1.07 15.08 4.45
CA LYS A 63 -1.25 14.17 5.58
C LYS A 63 -1.78 12.80 5.16
N VAL A 64 -2.70 12.74 4.19
CA VAL A 64 -3.21 11.48 3.65
C VAL A 64 -2.11 10.72 2.91
N LEU A 65 -1.33 11.39 2.05
CA LEU A 65 -0.17 10.78 1.38
C LEU A 65 0.87 10.28 2.39
N GLY A 66 1.18 11.08 3.41
CA GLY A 66 2.08 10.68 4.49
C GLY A 66 1.62 9.42 5.21
N LYS A 67 0.31 9.23 5.41
CA LYS A 67 -0.24 7.99 6.00
C LYS A 67 0.06 6.76 5.16
N VAL A 68 -0.06 6.86 3.82
CA VAL A 68 0.30 5.77 2.89
C VAL A 68 1.79 5.45 2.97
N LEU A 69 2.63 6.47 2.82
CA LEU A 69 4.08 6.31 2.69
C LEU A 69 4.73 5.85 3.99
N ASN A 70 4.26 6.34 5.15
CA ASN A 70 4.73 5.88 6.45
C ASN A 70 4.35 4.41 6.68
N ALA A 71 3.11 4.01 6.37
CA ALA A 71 2.73 2.60 6.46
C ALA A 71 3.65 1.72 5.60
N TRP A 72 3.99 2.16 4.38
CA TRP A 72 4.89 1.41 3.51
C TRP A 72 6.34 1.39 4.00
N ALA A 73 6.82 2.47 4.61
CA ALA A 73 8.16 2.53 5.18
C ALA A 73 8.31 1.59 6.38
N ASP A 74 7.30 1.54 7.25
CA ASP A 74 7.32 0.77 8.48
C ASP A 74 7.10 -0.73 8.26
N PHE A 75 6.19 -1.10 7.34
CA PHE A 75 5.76 -2.49 7.16
C PHE A 75 6.55 -3.26 6.09
N PHE A 76 7.12 -2.59 5.09
CA PHE A 76 7.69 -3.28 3.91
C PHE A 76 9.21 -3.32 3.92
N SER A 77 9.82 -3.80 4.99
CA SER A 77 11.25 -4.12 5.04
C SER A 77 11.47 -5.63 4.97
N PHE A 78 12.55 -6.06 4.32
CA PHE A 78 13.03 -7.43 4.49
C PHE A 78 13.64 -7.57 5.89
N ASP A 79 13.45 -8.74 6.48
CA ASP A 79 14.11 -9.07 7.73
C ASP A 79 15.63 -9.15 7.50
N GLU A 80 16.41 -8.45 8.34
CA GLU A 80 17.86 -8.47 8.26
C GLU A 80 18.47 -9.61 9.09
N THR A 81 17.64 -10.52 9.61
CA THR A 81 18.09 -11.66 10.40
C THR A 81 19.06 -12.52 9.58
N PRO A 82 20.28 -12.78 10.07
CA PRO A 82 21.23 -13.66 9.39
C PRO A 82 20.64 -15.05 9.20
N GLY A 83 20.68 -15.55 7.95
CA GLY A 83 20.20 -16.88 7.63
C GLY A 83 18.74 -16.97 7.20
N SER A 84 18.01 -15.85 7.10
CA SER A 84 16.67 -15.86 6.51
C SER A 84 16.69 -16.31 5.04
N GLU A 85 15.77 -17.18 4.68
CA GLU A 85 15.69 -17.75 3.34
C GLU A 85 14.91 -16.83 2.39
N PRO A 86 15.41 -16.62 1.15
CA PRO A 86 14.77 -15.75 0.18
C PRO A 86 13.30 -16.04 -0.08
N ALA A 87 12.93 -17.33 -0.07
CA ALA A 87 11.56 -17.77 -0.30
C ALA A 87 10.59 -17.21 0.75
N GLU A 88 10.96 -17.31 2.02
CA GLU A 88 10.12 -16.84 3.14
C GLU A 88 10.04 -15.31 3.17
N GLU A 89 11.16 -14.64 2.93
CA GLU A 89 11.21 -13.17 2.89
C GLU A 89 10.36 -12.60 1.74
N LEU A 90 10.50 -13.16 0.54
CA LEU A 90 9.71 -12.75 -0.63
C LEU A 90 8.23 -13.05 -0.41
N LYS A 91 7.89 -14.23 0.11
CA LYS A 91 6.50 -14.59 0.42
C LYS A 91 5.88 -13.60 1.41
N LYS A 92 6.55 -13.33 2.51
CA LYS A 92 6.11 -12.35 3.52
C LYS A 92 5.93 -10.96 2.92
N PHE A 93 6.87 -10.53 2.07
CA PHE A 93 6.78 -9.23 1.40
C PHE A 93 5.58 -9.14 0.44
N ILE A 94 5.33 -10.19 -0.36
CA ILE A 94 4.18 -10.27 -1.27
C ILE A 94 2.87 -10.24 -0.47
N GLU A 95 2.78 -11.04 0.60
CA GLU A 95 1.62 -11.11 1.47
C GLU A 95 1.30 -9.74 2.07
N MET A 96 2.28 -9.08 2.70
CA MET A 96 2.09 -7.75 3.29
C MET A 96 1.66 -6.71 2.27
N LYS A 97 2.22 -6.74 1.05
CA LYS A 97 1.84 -5.83 -0.04
C LYS A 97 0.43 -6.08 -0.54
N LEU A 98 0.05 -7.34 -0.71
CA LEU A 98 -1.29 -7.73 -1.14
C LEU A 98 -2.32 -7.36 -0.05
N ASP A 99 -2.04 -7.70 1.20
CA ASP A 99 -2.90 -7.40 2.33
C ASP A 99 -3.16 -5.89 2.44
N TYR A 100 -2.11 -5.08 2.35
CA TYR A 100 -2.29 -3.64 2.35
C TYR A 100 -3.14 -3.13 1.18
N ALA A 101 -2.95 -3.67 -0.02
CA ALA A 101 -3.71 -3.29 -1.20
C ALA A 101 -5.21 -3.65 -1.06
N LEU A 102 -5.51 -4.81 -0.47
CA LEU A 102 -6.88 -5.28 -0.26
C LEU A 102 -7.56 -4.60 0.93
N ASP A 103 -6.85 -4.35 2.02
CA ASP A 103 -7.40 -3.76 3.24
C ASP A 103 -7.49 -2.23 3.18
N HIS A 104 -6.64 -1.59 2.35
CA HIS A 104 -6.58 -0.13 2.20
C HIS A 104 -6.64 0.32 0.72
N PRO A 105 -7.62 -0.14 -0.08
CA PRO A 105 -7.65 0.13 -1.52
C PRO A 105 -7.78 1.62 -1.85
N GLN A 106 -8.44 2.39 -0.98
CA GLN A 106 -8.60 3.84 -1.16
C GLN A 106 -7.26 4.57 -1.00
N LEU A 107 -6.47 4.23 0.01
CA LEU A 107 -5.15 4.81 0.24
C LEU A 107 -4.19 4.46 -0.90
N SER A 108 -4.18 3.20 -1.32
CA SER A 108 -3.38 2.73 -2.46
C SER A 108 -3.74 3.50 -3.74
N ARG A 109 -5.04 3.68 -4.00
CA ARG A 109 -5.54 4.43 -5.18
C ARG A 109 -5.15 5.90 -5.15
N ILE A 110 -5.18 6.57 -3.98
CA ILE A 110 -4.74 7.97 -3.84
C ILE A 110 -3.28 8.11 -4.28
N PHE A 111 -2.42 7.20 -3.83
CA PHE A 111 -1.02 7.20 -4.25
C PHE A 111 -0.87 7.01 -5.76
N THR A 112 -1.57 6.04 -6.36
CA THR A 112 -1.55 5.81 -7.80
C THR A 112 -2.03 7.05 -8.57
N MET A 113 -3.10 7.70 -8.12
CA MET A 113 -3.61 8.93 -8.75
C MET A 113 -2.59 10.08 -8.67
N GLU A 114 -1.88 10.22 -7.55
CA GLU A 114 -0.83 11.23 -7.41
C GLU A 114 0.35 10.95 -8.37
N ILE A 115 0.82 9.70 -8.47
CA ILE A 115 1.85 9.31 -9.44
C ILE A 115 1.41 9.63 -10.88
N LEU A 116 0.21 9.24 -11.27
CA LEU A 116 -0.32 9.48 -12.61
C LEU A 116 -0.53 10.98 -12.91
N SER A 117 -0.71 11.79 -11.87
CA SER A 117 -0.82 13.25 -11.98
C SER A 117 0.53 13.98 -12.00
N GLY A 118 1.65 13.24 -12.04
CA GLY A 118 3.01 13.79 -12.10
C GLY A 118 3.77 13.76 -10.78
N GLY A 119 3.14 13.37 -9.67
CA GLY A 119 3.81 13.09 -8.39
C GLY A 119 4.42 14.29 -7.66
N ALA A 120 4.01 15.51 -8.00
CA ALA A 120 4.62 16.74 -7.45
C ALA A 120 4.59 16.81 -5.91
N ARG A 121 3.58 16.20 -5.27
CA ARG A 121 3.42 16.18 -3.81
C ARG A 121 4.18 15.04 -3.14
N LEU A 122 4.88 14.22 -3.92
CA LEU A 122 5.72 13.12 -3.44
C LEU A 122 7.20 13.50 -3.39
N GLU A 123 7.59 14.68 -3.89
CA GLU A 123 8.99 15.11 -4.01
C GLU A 123 9.77 15.00 -2.69
N GLU A 124 9.17 15.41 -1.58
CA GLU A 124 9.80 15.34 -0.26
C GLU A 124 10.00 13.92 0.27
N TYR A 125 9.22 12.95 -0.23
CA TYR A 125 9.25 11.55 0.21
C TYR A 125 10.21 10.68 -0.61
N TRP A 126 10.54 11.08 -1.85
CA TRP A 126 11.35 10.28 -2.76
C TRP A 126 12.70 9.85 -2.20
N PRO A 127 13.50 10.72 -1.55
CA PRO A 127 14.82 10.32 -1.06
C PRO A 127 14.75 9.15 -0.09
N GLN A 128 13.82 9.19 0.86
CA GLN A 128 13.62 8.13 1.85
C GLN A 128 13.03 6.86 1.22
N ALA A 129 12.02 7.01 0.37
CA ALA A 129 11.36 5.89 -0.30
C ALA A 129 12.32 5.13 -1.23
N ILE A 130 13.13 5.85 -2.02
CA ILE A 130 14.15 5.26 -2.88
C ILE A 130 15.22 4.57 -2.05
N ALA A 131 15.73 5.19 -0.99
CA ALA A 131 16.72 4.56 -0.10
C ALA A 131 16.19 3.26 0.52
N ALA A 132 14.95 3.25 0.99
CA ALA A 132 14.31 2.04 1.52
C ALA A 132 14.14 0.94 0.46
N THR A 133 13.81 1.34 -0.78
CA THR A 133 13.71 0.41 -1.92
C THR A 133 15.08 -0.17 -2.28
N MET A 134 16.11 0.66 -2.35
CA MET A 134 17.46 0.22 -2.72
C MET A 134 18.05 -0.77 -1.71
N ARG A 135 17.75 -0.65 -0.41
CA ARG A 135 18.14 -1.68 0.58
C ARG A 135 17.54 -3.05 0.24
N LYS A 136 16.27 -3.09 -0.22
CA LYS A 136 15.65 -4.35 -0.66
C LYS A 136 16.32 -4.91 -1.92
N VAL A 137 16.63 -4.04 -2.87
CA VAL A 137 17.37 -4.40 -4.11
C VAL A 137 18.72 -5.00 -3.77
N GLU A 138 19.49 -4.38 -2.88
CA GLU A 138 20.79 -4.89 -2.42
C GLU A 138 20.66 -6.26 -1.76
N ARG A 139 19.60 -6.49 -0.97
CA ARG A 139 19.34 -7.79 -0.38
C ARG A 139 19.06 -8.87 -1.43
N ILE A 140 18.22 -8.56 -2.43
CA ILE A 140 17.93 -9.46 -3.56
C ILE A 140 19.20 -9.78 -4.35
N ASN A 141 19.99 -8.77 -4.65
CA ASN A 141 21.26 -8.96 -5.39
C ASN A 141 22.22 -9.86 -4.62
N ARG A 142 22.32 -9.70 -3.30
CA ARG A 142 23.14 -10.56 -2.44
C ARG A 142 22.68 -12.01 -2.48
N TRP A 143 21.36 -12.28 -2.43
CA TRP A 143 20.84 -13.63 -2.60
C TRP A 143 21.17 -14.24 -3.97
N ALA A 144 21.17 -13.42 -5.01
CA ALA A 144 21.58 -13.85 -6.33
C ALA A 144 23.08 -14.19 -6.41
N GLU A 145 23.96 -13.38 -5.78
CA GLU A 145 25.39 -13.62 -5.65
C GLU A 145 25.69 -14.88 -4.84
N GLU A 146 24.88 -15.17 -3.80
CA GLU A 146 24.95 -16.38 -2.99
C GLU A 146 24.39 -17.62 -3.74
N GLY A 147 23.88 -17.48 -4.96
CA GLY A 147 23.30 -18.56 -5.76
C GLY A 147 21.93 -19.04 -5.25
N LYS A 148 21.29 -18.29 -4.37
CA LYS A 148 19.97 -18.61 -3.81
C LYS A 148 18.82 -18.24 -4.73
N LEU A 149 19.06 -17.35 -5.69
CA LEU A 149 18.12 -16.94 -6.73
C LEU A 149 18.78 -17.07 -8.11
N ARG A 150 17.96 -17.31 -9.17
CA ARG A 150 18.43 -16.95 -10.51
C ARG A 150 18.69 -15.45 -10.50
N ALA A 151 19.76 -14.94 -11.00
CA ALA A 151 20.15 -13.52 -10.93
C ALA A 151 19.11 -12.56 -11.57
N PRO A 152 17.96 -12.23 -10.91
CA PRO A 152 17.02 -11.23 -11.41
C PRO A 152 17.62 -9.83 -11.21
N ASP A 153 17.25 -8.86 -12.04
CA ASP A 153 17.46 -7.46 -11.66
C ASP A 153 16.53 -7.16 -10.44
N GLY A 154 17.13 -6.88 -9.29
CA GLY A 154 16.38 -6.65 -8.04
C GLY A 154 15.41 -5.49 -8.13
N ARG A 155 15.69 -4.46 -8.93
CA ARG A 155 14.79 -3.32 -9.15
C ARG A 155 13.55 -3.74 -9.94
N LEU A 156 13.76 -4.52 -11.00
CA LEU A 156 12.65 -5.05 -11.81
C LEU A 156 11.78 -6.00 -10.98
N LEU A 157 12.40 -6.87 -10.17
CA LEU A 157 11.64 -7.78 -9.30
C LEU A 157 10.74 -7.02 -8.33
N ILE A 158 11.26 -5.97 -7.67
CA ILE A 158 10.45 -5.13 -6.76
C ILE A 158 9.31 -4.44 -7.52
N MET A 159 9.58 -3.88 -8.69
CA MET A 159 8.55 -3.23 -9.51
C MET A 159 7.47 -4.23 -9.98
N HIS A 160 7.85 -5.46 -10.33
CA HIS A 160 6.90 -6.52 -10.69
C HIS A 160 6.02 -6.90 -9.50
N ILE A 161 6.59 -7.05 -8.29
CA ILE A 161 5.82 -7.32 -7.07
C ILE A 161 4.82 -6.19 -6.82
N TRP A 162 5.25 -4.93 -6.94
CA TRP A 162 4.35 -3.79 -6.79
C TRP A 162 3.22 -3.81 -7.82
N ALA A 163 3.54 -3.99 -9.09
CA ALA A 163 2.53 -4.02 -10.16
C ALA A 163 1.49 -5.12 -9.94
N LEU A 164 1.95 -6.32 -9.59
CA LEU A 164 1.07 -7.48 -9.38
C LEU A 164 0.17 -7.33 -8.15
N THR A 165 0.66 -6.74 -7.06
CA THR A 165 -0.13 -6.54 -5.84
C THR A 165 -1.01 -5.29 -5.93
N GLN A 166 -0.50 -4.19 -6.50
CA GLN A 166 -1.24 -2.94 -6.66
C GLN A 166 -2.44 -3.07 -7.59
N TYR A 167 -2.39 -3.98 -8.58
CA TYR A 167 -3.49 -4.25 -9.49
C TYR A 167 -4.83 -4.46 -8.77
N TYR A 168 -4.83 -5.19 -7.66
CA TYR A 168 -6.07 -5.53 -6.95
C TYR A 168 -6.73 -4.34 -6.24
N SER A 169 -5.98 -3.30 -5.88
CA SER A 169 -6.55 -2.05 -5.35
C SER A 169 -7.00 -1.08 -6.45
N ASP A 170 -6.22 -0.98 -7.54
CA ASP A 170 -6.50 0.00 -8.59
C ASP A 170 -7.61 -0.49 -9.54
N TYR A 171 -7.67 -1.79 -9.79
CA TYR A 171 -8.61 -2.45 -10.67
C TYR A 171 -9.58 -3.39 -9.91
N THR A 172 -9.93 -3.05 -8.67
CA THR A 172 -10.81 -3.85 -7.80
C THR A 172 -12.06 -4.32 -8.53
N LEU A 173 -12.77 -3.40 -9.20
CA LEU A 173 -14.01 -3.71 -9.90
C LEU A 173 -13.81 -4.77 -10.99
N GLN A 174 -12.72 -4.68 -11.76
CA GLN A 174 -12.40 -5.65 -12.82
C GLN A 174 -12.02 -7.01 -12.20
N ALA A 175 -11.19 -6.99 -11.16
CA ALA A 175 -10.74 -8.20 -10.49
C ALA A 175 -11.92 -8.95 -9.86
N GLU A 176 -12.83 -8.28 -9.17
CA GLU A 176 -14.04 -8.89 -8.58
C GLU A 176 -14.97 -9.50 -9.64
N LYS A 177 -15.08 -8.85 -10.80
CA LYS A 177 -15.85 -9.40 -11.93
C LYS A 177 -15.23 -10.68 -12.50
N LEU A 178 -13.91 -10.76 -12.58
CA LEU A 178 -13.19 -11.94 -13.08
C LEU A 178 -13.12 -13.08 -12.04
N MET A 179 -13.16 -12.73 -10.76
CA MET A 179 -13.14 -13.71 -9.66
C MET A 179 -14.54 -14.17 -9.24
N ASP A 180 -15.60 -13.62 -9.83
CA ASP A 180 -16.99 -13.86 -9.49
C ASP A 180 -17.33 -13.65 -8.00
N GLY A 181 -16.62 -12.71 -7.35
CA GLY A 181 -16.81 -12.43 -5.93
C GLY A 181 -15.91 -11.31 -5.39
N PRO A 182 -16.18 -10.88 -4.14
CA PRO A 182 -15.41 -9.81 -3.52
C PRO A 182 -13.98 -10.26 -3.21
N LEU A 183 -12.99 -9.38 -3.45
CA LEU A 183 -11.59 -9.65 -3.13
C LEU A 183 -11.31 -9.76 -1.62
N THR A 184 -12.26 -9.32 -0.79
CA THR A 184 -12.20 -9.46 0.67
C THR A 184 -12.60 -10.85 1.17
N ASP A 185 -13.15 -11.71 0.29
CA ASP A 185 -13.43 -13.11 0.62
C ASP A 185 -12.13 -13.85 0.94
N PRO A 186 -12.02 -14.55 2.10
CA PRO A 186 -10.79 -15.22 2.52
C PRO A 186 -10.27 -16.26 1.53
N GLU A 187 -11.15 -17.00 0.86
CA GLU A 187 -10.75 -18.02 -0.12
C GLU A 187 -10.19 -17.37 -1.39
N VAL A 188 -10.85 -16.32 -1.87
CA VAL A 188 -10.37 -15.52 -3.01
C VAL A 188 -9.01 -14.90 -2.71
N ARG A 189 -8.87 -14.28 -1.53
CA ARG A 189 -7.61 -13.67 -1.07
C ARG A 189 -6.47 -14.69 -1.00
N GLN A 190 -6.73 -15.86 -0.42
CA GLN A 190 -5.74 -16.93 -0.32
C GLN A 190 -5.33 -17.47 -1.68
N LYS A 191 -6.28 -17.62 -2.60
CA LYS A 191 -6.01 -18.05 -3.98
C LYS A 191 -5.11 -17.04 -4.69
N ILE A 192 -5.42 -15.75 -4.59
CA ILE A 192 -4.59 -14.68 -5.18
C ILE A 192 -3.17 -14.72 -4.60
N LEU A 193 -3.04 -14.80 -3.27
CA LEU A 193 -1.73 -14.85 -2.60
C LEU A 193 -0.92 -16.06 -3.05
N HIS A 194 -1.56 -17.23 -3.14
CA HIS A 194 -0.91 -18.46 -3.60
C HIS A 194 -0.36 -18.32 -5.02
N GLU A 195 -1.17 -17.85 -5.95
CA GLU A 195 -0.78 -17.67 -7.36
C GLU A 195 0.34 -16.64 -7.51
N LEU A 196 0.22 -15.48 -6.86
CA LEU A 196 1.26 -14.44 -6.90
C LEU A 196 2.58 -14.95 -6.33
N THR A 197 2.52 -15.61 -5.18
CA THR A 197 3.72 -16.15 -4.51
C THR A 197 4.39 -17.20 -5.39
N THR A 198 3.61 -18.14 -5.92
CA THR A 198 4.11 -19.19 -6.79
C THR A 198 4.76 -18.62 -8.04
N PHE A 199 4.08 -17.68 -8.72
CA PHE A 199 4.58 -17.03 -9.93
C PHE A 199 5.90 -16.30 -9.70
N ILE A 200 6.00 -15.53 -8.62
CA ILE A 200 7.19 -14.75 -8.30
C ILE A 200 8.35 -15.65 -7.89
N LEU A 201 8.12 -16.64 -7.00
CA LEU A 201 9.17 -17.53 -6.52
C LEU A 201 9.71 -18.40 -7.65
N GLN A 202 8.87 -18.96 -8.50
CA GLN A 202 9.32 -19.70 -9.69
C GLN A 202 10.07 -18.80 -10.65
N GLY A 203 9.59 -17.57 -10.87
CA GLY A 203 10.30 -16.54 -11.62
C GLY A 203 11.68 -16.20 -11.05
N CYS A 204 11.90 -16.39 -9.76
CA CYS A 204 13.20 -16.23 -9.10
C CYS A 204 14.06 -17.50 -9.10
N GLY A 205 13.58 -18.60 -9.68
CA GLY A 205 14.28 -19.90 -9.70
C GLY A 205 14.14 -20.70 -8.40
N ILE A 206 13.21 -20.31 -7.54
CA ILE A 206 12.91 -21.04 -6.30
C ILE A 206 11.86 -22.09 -6.62
N CYS A 207 12.21 -23.38 -6.51
CA CYS A 207 11.27 -24.48 -6.68
C CYS A 207 10.29 -24.50 -5.49
N CYS A 208 9.10 -23.91 -5.65
CA CYS A 208 7.97 -24.28 -4.83
C CYS A 208 7.64 -25.73 -5.19
N GLY A 209 7.74 -26.67 -4.26
CA GLY A 209 7.53 -28.10 -4.51
C GLY A 209 6.13 -28.42 -5.06
N ILE A 210 5.88 -28.04 -6.30
CA ILE A 210 4.74 -28.48 -7.07
C ILE A 210 5.11 -29.87 -7.57
N SER A 211 4.53 -30.90 -6.96
CA SER A 211 4.45 -32.21 -7.57
C SER A 211 3.79 -31.98 -8.93
N SER A 212 4.57 -32.05 -10.01
CA SER A 212 3.98 -32.10 -11.35
C SER A 212 2.94 -33.21 -11.35
N PRO A 213 1.70 -32.95 -11.77
CA PRO A 213 0.83 -34.05 -12.08
C PRO A 213 1.54 -34.85 -13.19
N ALA A 214 1.77 -36.15 -12.92
CA ALA A 214 2.30 -37.04 -13.93
C ALA A 214 1.46 -36.93 -15.19
N LEU A 215 2.12 -36.62 -16.32
CA LEU A 215 1.53 -36.66 -17.67
C LEU A 215 0.99 -38.05 -17.98
#